data_496116b7d0b0981cb054101a4b128cf8
#
_entry.id   496116b7d0b0981cb054101a4b128cf8
#
_cell.length_a   1.000
_cell.length_b   1.000
_cell.length_c   1.000
_cell.angle_alpha   90.00
_cell.angle_beta   90.00
_cell.angle_gamma   90.00
#
_symmetry.space_group_name_H-M   'P 1'
#
loop_
_entity.id
_entity.type
_entity.pdbx_description
1 polymer ?
#
loop_
_entity_poly.entity_id
_entity_poly.type
_entity_poly.pdbx_seq_one_letter_code
_entity_poly.pdbx_strand_id
1 'polypeptide(L)'
;MKYFVYCLLAFIAFLLFAPGSGSTEIRNPELLVAIAAFAAIVLIIRFLKLARLAGNVKNSLKENKFEIKSTRFGFGKVYIVAKNHKETLEICILMRKKSYYKYHFSNENRIELYKTTVGAVRTGRDIAKVTKSAEVKLAGIIRIAPPKIENAKRFIVFDQFPTTASDTVNRSLHIGDTVTESEISVFDLKSFIESIK
;
A
#
# COMPACT_ATOMS: atom_id res chain seq x y z
N MET A 1 -13.71 -6.09 -7.22
CA MET A 1 -12.84 -6.54 -8.33
C MET A 1 -13.52 -6.48 -9.69
N LYS A 2 -14.75 -7.01 -9.86
CA LYS A 2 -15.50 -6.92 -11.14
C LYS A 2 -15.57 -5.46 -11.67
N TYR A 3 -15.93 -4.51 -10.81
CA TYR A 3 -16.04 -3.09 -11.21
C TYR A 3 -14.73 -2.46 -11.68
N PHE A 4 -13.59 -2.86 -11.10
CA PHE A 4 -12.30 -2.34 -11.55
C PHE A 4 -11.93 -2.81 -12.95
N VAL A 5 -12.17 -4.09 -13.24
CA VAL A 5 -11.98 -4.65 -14.60
C VAL A 5 -12.91 -3.96 -15.60
N TYR A 6 -14.17 -3.73 -15.22
CA TYR A 6 -15.12 -3.00 -16.06
C TYR A 6 -14.72 -1.53 -16.27
N CYS A 7 -14.25 -0.84 -15.21
CA CYS A 7 -13.75 0.53 -15.36
C CYS A 7 -12.50 0.60 -16.25
N LEU A 8 -11.59 -0.39 -16.12
CA LEU A 8 -10.40 -0.46 -16.98
C LEU A 8 -10.78 -0.74 -18.44
N LEU A 9 -11.69 -1.69 -18.68
CA LEU A 9 -12.20 -1.99 -20.00
C LEU A 9 -12.98 -0.81 -20.59
N ALA A 10 -13.81 -0.12 -19.80
CA ALA A 10 -14.52 1.08 -20.22
C ALA A 10 -13.55 2.22 -20.53
N PHE A 11 -12.47 2.38 -19.75
CA PHE A 11 -11.44 3.39 -20.00
C PHE A 11 -10.65 3.07 -21.29
N ILE A 12 -10.31 1.81 -21.51
CA ILE A 12 -9.66 1.38 -22.77
C ILE A 12 -10.61 1.58 -23.94
N ALA A 13 -11.88 1.21 -23.80
CA ALA A 13 -12.89 1.45 -24.83
C ALA A 13 -13.10 2.95 -25.09
N PHE A 14 -13.15 3.78 -24.05
CA PHE A 14 -13.22 5.23 -24.19
C PHE A 14 -12.00 5.79 -24.94
N LEU A 15 -10.79 5.32 -24.66
CA LEU A 15 -9.58 5.75 -25.38
C LEU A 15 -9.57 5.30 -26.84
N LEU A 16 -10.20 4.15 -27.16
CA LEU A 16 -10.27 3.61 -28.51
C LEU A 16 -11.41 4.22 -29.35
N PHE A 17 -12.51 4.59 -28.71
CA PHE A 17 -13.75 4.99 -29.40
C PHE A 17 -14.22 6.42 -29.07
N ALA A 18 -13.45 7.20 -28.28
CA ALA A 18 -13.80 8.59 -28.04
C ALA A 18 -13.79 9.35 -29.37
N PRO A 19 -14.96 9.90 -29.86
CA PRO A 19 -14.99 10.68 -31.05
C PRO A 19 -14.10 11.90 -30.87
N GLY A 20 -13.16 12.10 -31.77
CA GLY A 20 -12.21 13.20 -31.70
C GLY A 20 -12.92 14.54 -31.72
N SER A 21 -13.06 15.15 -30.56
CA SER A 21 -13.38 16.57 -30.45
C SER A 21 -12.14 17.34 -30.81
N GLY A 22 -12.08 17.80 -32.04
CA GLY A 22 -11.23 18.88 -32.55
C GLY A 22 -9.74 18.85 -32.15
N SER A 23 -8.88 18.48 -33.08
CA SER A 23 -7.47 18.91 -33.23
C SER A 23 -6.36 18.37 -32.31
N THR A 24 -6.56 17.33 -31.54
CA THR A 24 -5.43 16.51 -31.10
C THR A 24 -5.50 15.15 -31.81
N GLU A 25 -4.97 15.07 -33.00
CA GLU A 25 -4.63 13.78 -33.63
C GLU A 25 -3.73 13.03 -32.65
N ILE A 26 -4.28 11.97 -32.01
CA ILE A 26 -3.47 11.00 -31.29
C ILE A 26 -2.65 10.28 -32.34
N ARG A 27 -1.45 10.77 -32.60
CA ARG A 27 -0.54 10.35 -33.67
C ARG A 27 -0.21 8.86 -33.68
N ASN A 28 -0.47 8.12 -32.57
CA ASN A 28 -0.19 6.69 -32.50
C ASN A 28 -1.18 5.97 -31.57
N PRO A 29 -2.35 5.55 -32.06
CA PRO A 29 -3.31 4.78 -31.25
C PRO A 29 -2.71 3.46 -30.73
N GLU A 30 -1.79 2.85 -31.47
CA GLU A 30 -1.09 1.63 -31.07
C GLU A 30 -0.24 1.83 -29.81
N LEU A 31 0.41 2.99 -29.66
CA LEU A 31 1.18 3.32 -28.48
C LEU A 31 0.30 3.42 -27.23
N LEU A 32 -0.89 3.99 -27.34
CA LEU A 32 -1.84 4.07 -26.21
C LEU A 32 -2.35 2.70 -25.79
N VAL A 33 -2.66 1.84 -26.76
CA VAL A 33 -3.05 0.45 -26.49
C VAL A 33 -1.90 -0.30 -25.79
N ALA A 34 -0.67 -0.14 -26.26
CA ALA A 34 0.50 -0.76 -25.64
C ALA A 34 0.72 -0.27 -24.19
N ILE A 35 0.59 1.03 -23.94
CA ILE A 35 0.70 1.60 -22.58
C ILE A 35 -0.41 1.07 -21.66
N ALA A 36 -1.66 1.02 -22.15
CA ALA A 36 -2.79 0.49 -21.39
C ALA A 36 -2.62 -1.00 -21.07
N ALA A 37 -2.17 -1.80 -22.05
CA ALA A 37 -1.88 -3.21 -21.86
C ALA A 37 -0.75 -3.43 -20.83
N PHE A 38 0.34 -2.66 -20.93
CA PHE A 38 1.43 -2.72 -19.96
C PHE A 38 0.96 -2.35 -18.56
N ALA A 39 0.18 -1.28 -18.41
CA ALA A 39 -0.39 -0.88 -17.12
C ALA A 39 -1.30 -1.99 -16.54
N ALA A 40 -2.13 -2.62 -17.36
CA ALA A 40 -2.97 -3.75 -16.96
C ALA A 40 -2.13 -4.93 -16.45
N ILE A 41 -1.09 -5.31 -17.17
CA ILE A 41 -0.16 -6.39 -16.77
C ILE A 41 0.48 -6.08 -15.41
N VAL A 42 0.98 -4.87 -15.22
CA VAL A 42 1.58 -4.45 -13.94
C VAL A 42 0.58 -4.55 -12.79
N LEU A 43 -0.68 -4.15 -13.01
CA LEU A 43 -1.74 -4.25 -12.00
C LEU A 43 -2.10 -5.70 -11.69
N ILE A 44 -2.15 -6.56 -12.70
CA ILE A 44 -2.41 -8.00 -12.52
C ILE A 44 -1.29 -8.65 -11.69
N ILE A 45 -0.03 -8.39 -12.02
CA ILE A 45 1.13 -8.91 -11.28
C ILE A 45 1.06 -8.47 -9.81
N ARG A 46 0.77 -7.19 -9.55
CA ARG A 46 0.62 -6.68 -8.19
C ARG A 46 -0.53 -7.34 -7.44
N PHE A 47 -1.65 -7.54 -8.11
CA PHE A 47 -2.79 -8.22 -7.53
C PHE A 47 -2.48 -9.68 -7.19
N LEU A 48 -1.85 -10.43 -8.09
CA LEU A 48 -1.43 -11.81 -7.86
C LEU A 48 -0.46 -11.93 -6.68
N LYS A 49 0.52 -11.01 -6.61
CA LYS A 49 1.43 -10.95 -5.46
C LYS A 49 0.67 -10.74 -4.15
N LEU A 50 -0.27 -9.80 -4.12
CA LEU A 50 -1.07 -9.50 -2.94
C LEU A 50 -1.98 -10.67 -2.55
N ALA A 51 -2.58 -11.34 -3.54
CA ALA A 51 -3.40 -12.53 -3.33
C ALA A 51 -2.59 -13.69 -2.73
N ARG A 52 -1.34 -13.88 -3.20
CA ARG A 52 -0.42 -14.89 -2.65
C ARG A 52 -0.06 -14.58 -1.19
N LEU A 53 0.25 -13.31 -0.87
CA LEU A 53 0.52 -12.89 0.51
C LEU A 53 -0.68 -13.16 1.43
N ALA A 54 -1.87 -12.79 0.97
CA ALA A 54 -3.11 -13.07 1.70
C ALA A 54 -3.36 -14.57 1.87
N GLY A 55 -3.03 -15.38 0.87
CA GLY A 55 -3.08 -16.84 0.93
C GLY A 55 -2.18 -17.41 2.03
N ASN A 56 -0.93 -16.95 2.10
CA ASN A 56 0.02 -17.39 3.12
C ASN A 56 -0.49 -17.06 4.54
N VAL A 57 -0.97 -15.84 4.75
CA VAL A 57 -1.55 -15.44 6.05
C VAL A 57 -2.76 -16.29 6.39
N LYS A 58 -3.68 -16.52 5.45
CA LYS A 58 -4.87 -17.35 5.68
C LYS A 58 -4.54 -18.80 6.03
N ASN A 59 -3.56 -19.38 5.35
CA ASN A 59 -3.14 -20.76 5.63
C ASN A 59 -2.55 -20.85 7.04
N SER A 60 -1.67 -19.94 7.41
CA SER A 60 -1.12 -19.90 8.76
C SER A 60 -2.20 -19.68 9.84
N LEU A 61 -3.18 -18.80 9.60
CA LEU A 61 -4.31 -18.61 10.51
C LEU A 61 -5.13 -19.89 10.68
N LYS A 62 -5.41 -20.62 9.59
CA LYS A 62 -6.15 -21.89 9.64
C LYS A 62 -5.38 -22.97 10.40
N GLU A 63 -4.06 -23.09 10.19
CA GLU A 63 -3.17 -23.99 10.94
C GLU A 63 -3.25 -23.72 12.44
N ASN A 64 -3.41 -22.45 12.82
CA ASN A 64 -3.56 -22.02 14.22
C ASN A 64 -5.04 -21.93 14.69
N LYS A 65 -5.95 -22.65 14.03
CA LYS A 65 -7.36 -22.80 14.38
C LYS A 65 -8.19 -21.51 14.34
N PHE A 66 -7.75 -20.53 13.53
CA PHE A 66 -8.58 -19.37 13.24
C PHE A 66 -9.51 -19.63 12.07
N GLU A 67 -10.77 -19.26 12.22
CA GLU A 67 -11.75 -19.23 11.15
C GLU A 67 -11.69 -17.87 10.42
N ILE A 68 -11.58 -17.89 9.10
CA ILE A 68 -11.58 -16.67 8.29
C ILE A 68 -13.02 -16.20 8.09
N LYS A 69 -13.42 -15.14 8.75
CA LYS A 69 -14.76 -14.55 8.67
C LYS A 69 -14.96 -13.71 7.42
N SER A 70 -13.95 -12.91 7.04
CA SER A 70 -14.03 -12.09 5.83
C SER A 70 -12.67 -11.84 5.21
N THR A 71 -12.68 -11.57 3.90
CA THR A 71 -11.51 -11.11 3.15
C THR A 71 -11.96 -10.06 2.14
N ARG A 72 -11.37 -8.89 2.22
CA ARG A 72 -11.66 -7.78 1.30
C ARG A 72 -10.39 -7.31 0.62
N PHE A 73 -10.40 -7.29 -0.71
CA PHE A 73 -9.30 -6.77 -1.52
C PHE A 73 -9.55 -5.30 -1.81
N GLY A 74 -8.56 -4.46 -1.54
CA GLY A 74 -8.51 -3.06 -1.91
C GLY A 74 -7.32 -2.79 -2.84
N PHE A 75 -7.14 -1.55 -3.23
CA PHE A 75 -6.01 -1.14 -4.06
C PHE A 75 -4.71 -1.20 -3.25
N GLY A 76 -3.86 -2.20 -3.55
CA GLY A 76 -2.57 -2.42 -2.87
C GLY A 76 -2.65 -2.92 -1.44
N LYS A 77 -3.81 -3.40 -0.98
CA LYS A 77 -4.04 -3.90 0.36
C LYS A 77 -5.08 -5.01 0.42
N VAL A 78 -5.00 -5.86 1.43
CA VAL A 78 -6.03 -6.87 1.75
C VAL A 78 -6.38 -6.76 3.21
N TYR A 79 -7.67 -6.81 3.51
CA TYR A 79 -8.18 -6.93 4.87
C TYR A 79 -8.64 -8.36 5.11
N ILE A 80 -8.21 -8.95 6.21
CA ILE A 80 -8.63 -10.26 6.68
C ILE A 80 -9.15 -10.10 8.09
N VAL A 81 -10.35 -10.65 8.33
CA VAL A 81 -10.88 -10.83 9.68
C VAL A 81 -10.86 -12.31 9.97
N ALA A 82 -10.21 -12.68 11.05
CA ALA A 82 -10.13 -14.05 11.53
C ALA A 82 -10.54 -14.13 12.98
N LYS A 83 -11.19 -15.23 13.38
CA LYS A 83 -11.67 -15.44 14.76
C LYS A 83 -11.39 -16.87 15.21
N ASN A 84 -10.97 -17.01 16.45
CA ASN A 84 -10.98 -18.27 17.17
C ASN A 84 -11.84 -18.12 18.45
N HIS A 85 -11.82 -19.14 19.35
CA HIS A 85 -12.60 -19.07 20.61
C HIS A 85 -12.10 -18.06 21.61
N LYS A 86 -10.87 -17.53 21.45
CA LYS A 86 -10.23 -16.65 22.39
C LYS A 86 -10.23 -15.19 21.94
N GLU A 87 -10.06 -14.96 20.63
CA GLU A 87 -9.82 -13.63 20.11
C GLU A 87 -10.26 -13.45 18.67
N THR A 88 -10.42 -12.20 18.28
CA THR A 88 -10.66 -11.78 16.91
C THR A 88 -9.48 -10.96 16.42
N LEU A 89 -9.00 -11.24 15.22
CA LEU A 89 -7.90 -10.54 14.59
C LEU A 89 -8.39 -9.76 13.36
N GLU A 90 -8.03 -8.49 13.30
CA GLU A 90 -8.17 -7.65 12.10
C GLU A 90 -6.79 -7.43 11.50
N ILE A 91 -6.57 -7.92 10.30
CA ILE A 91 -5.27 -7.90 9.64
C ILE A 91 -5.36 -7.11 8.35
N CYS A 92 -4.56 -6.05 8.24
CA CYS A 92 -4.40 -5.30 7.01
C CYS A 92 -3.05 -5.63 6.39
N ILE A 93 -3.04 -6.36 5.29
CA ILE A 93 -1.83 -6.68 4.54
C ILE A 93 -1.56 -5.56 3.54
N LEU A 94 -0.37 -4.97 3.61
CA LEU A 94 0.08 -3.89 2.74
C LEU A 94 1.29 -4.30 1.94
N MET A 95 1.28 -4.02 0.64
CA MET A 95 2.50 -4.08 -0.15
C MET A 95 3.36 -2.85 0.13
N ARG A 96 4.60 -3.06 0.56
CA ARG A 96 5.57 -1.98 0.73
C ARG A 96 5.77 -1.26 -0.60
N LYS A 97 5.75 0.04 -0.55
CA LYS A 97 6.22 0.88 -1.66
C LYS A 97 7.75 0.88 -1.70
N LYS A 98 8.34 1.62 -2.61
CA LYS A 98 9.79 1.67 -2.77
C LYS A 98 10.52 2.03 -1.46
N SER A 99 11.74 1.54 -1.27
CA SER A 99 12.52 1.65 -0.03
C SER A 99 12.83 3.09 0.43
N TYR A 100 12.77 4.05 -0.48
CA TYR A 100 13.05 5.45 -0.16
C TYR A 100 11.89 6.21 0.49
N TYR A 101 10.70 5.57 0.65
CA TYR A 101 9.61 6.17 1.38
C TYR A 101 9.77 5.97 2.89
N LYS A 102 9.58 7.06 3.64
CA LYS A 102 9.38 7.03 5.08
C LYS A 102 7.90 6.88 5.37
N TYR A 103 7.55 5.98 6.27
CA TYR A 103 6.18 5.69 6.68
C TYR A 103 5.92 6.36 8.01
N HIS A 104 4.91 7.21 8.07
CA HIS A 104 4.48 7.86 9.30
C HIS A 104 3.03 7.48 9.58
N PHE A 105 2.81 6.83 10.71
CA PHE A 105 1.50 6.42 11.18
C PHE A 105 0.87 7.61 11.90
N SER A 106 0.06 8.41 11.21
CA SER A 106 -0.50 9.66 11.73
C SER A 106 -1.75 9.44 12.59
N ASN A 107 -2.46 8.35 12.39
CA ASN A 107 -3.59 7.89 13.22
C ASN A 107 -3.96 6.45 12.87
N GLU A 108 -5.00 5.91 13.54
CA GLU A 108 -5.50 4.52 13.34
C GLU A 108 -5.79 4.15 11.89
N ASN A 109 -6.15 5.13 11.05
CA ASN A 109 -6.68 4.87 9.72
C ASN A 109 -5.79 5.44 8.61
N ARG A 110 -4.61 6.00 8.95
CA ARG A 110 -3.84 6.77 8.00
C ARG A 110 -2.34 6.58 8.19
N ILE A 111 -1.67 6.18 7.10
CA ILE A 111 -0.21 6.17 6.99
C ILE A 111 0.18 7.20 5.94
N GLU A 112 1.01 8.15 6.32
CA GLU A 112 1.59 9.14 5.44
C GLU A 112 2.93 8.64 4.90
N LEU A 113 3.13 8.84 3.61
CA LEU A 113 4.36 8.48 2.93
C LEU A 113 5.14 9.75 2.60
N TYR A 114 6.33 9.84 3.15
CA TYR A 114 7.24 10.96 2.88
C TYR A 114 8.39 10.52 1.99
N LYS A 115 8.79 11.39 1.08
CA LYS A 115 9.94 11.21 0.21
C LYS A 115 10.94 12.33 0.44
N THR A 116 12.20 11.99 0.66
CA THR A 116 13.28 12.97 0.68
C THR A 116 13.72 13.23 -0.77
N THR A 117 13.53 14.45 -1.23
CA THR A 117 14.05 14.93 -2.51
C THR A 117 15.28 15.78 -2.26
N VAL A 118 16.40 15.42 -2.88
CA VAL A 118 17.61 16.25 -2.85
C VAL A 118 17.52 17.18 -4.06
N GLY A 119 17.23 18.46 -3.80
CA GLY A 119 17.24 19.49 -4.81
C GLY A 119 18.61 20.16 -4.88
N ALA A 120 19.10 20.44 -6.07
CA ALA A 120 20.22 21.35 -6.27
C ALA A 120 19.67 22.78 -6.35
N VAL A 121 19.90 23.58 -5.33
CA VAL A 121 19.55 25.01 -5.38
C VAL A 121 20.76 25.75 -5.94
N ARG A 122 20.60 26.37 -7.12
CA ARG A 122 21.58 27.33 -7.64
C ARG A 122 21.45 28.64 -6.87
N THR A 123 22.37 28.89 -6.00
CA THR A 123 22.49 30.19 -5.32
C THR A 123 23.53 31.07 -6.08
N GLY A 124 23.04 32.04 -6.83
CA GLY A 124 23.89 33.03 -7.52
C GLY A 124 24.38 32.64 -8.92
N ARG A 125 25.08 33.55 -9.57
CA ARG A 125 25.70 33.40 -10.91
C ARG A 125 26.91 32.46 -10.93
N ASP A 126 27.46 32.10 -9.78
CA ASP A 126 28.63 31.24 -9.68
C ASP A 126 28.22 29.76 -9.65
N ILE A 127 28.64 29.02 -10.68
CA ILE A 127 28.41 27.61 -10.88
C ILE A 127 29.01 26.74 -9.76
N ALA A 128 29.85 27.29 -8.90
CA ALA A 128 30.62 26.55 -7.89
C ALA A 128 29.93 26.29 -6.55
N LYS A 129 28.77 26.88 -6.26
CA LYS A 129 28.02 26.65 -5.00
C LYS A 129 26.68 25.98 -5.24
N VAL A 130 26.69 24.67 -5.47
CA VAL A 130 25.50 23.86 -5.43
C VAL A 130 25.28 23.43 -3.99
N THR A 131 24.38 24.11 -3.27
CA THR A 131 23.91 23.65 -1.97
C THR A 131 22.86 22.58 -2.18
N LYS A 132 23.14 21.36 -1.73
CA LYS A 132 22.16 20.27 -1.70
C LYS A 132 21.21 20.51 -0.53
N SER A 133 20.01 20.99 -0.80
CA SER A 133 18.96 21.02 0.21
C SER A 133 18.16 19.72 0.14
N ALA A 134 18.05 19.03 1.27
CA ALA A 134 17.16 17.88 1.39
C ALA A 134 15.78 18.37 1.85
N GLU A 135 14.79 18.27 0.97
CA GLU A 135 13.41 18.62 1.29
C GLU A 135 12.59 17.33 1.46
N VAL A 136 11.86 17.24 2.57
CA VAL A 136 10.96 16.13 2.85
C VAL A 136 9.56 16.53 2.41
N LYS A 137 9.04 15.85 1.38
CA LYS A 137 7.70 16.10 0.83
C LYS A 137 6.76 14.93 1.10
N LEU A 138 5.50 15.24 1.41
CA LEU A 138 4.42 14.27 1.45
C LEU A 138 4.22 13.71 0.03
N ALA A 139 4.46 12.42 -0.14
CA ALA A 139 4.40 11.74 -1.43
C ALA A 139 3.09 10.95 -1.63
N GLY A 140 2.34 10.73 -0.56
CA GLY A 140 1.06 10.06 -0.61
C GLY A 140 0.52 9.64 0.74
N ILE A 141 -0.72 9.16 0.72
CA ILE A 141 -1.43 8.70 1.90
C ILE A 141 -1.97 7.31 1.63
N ILE A 142 -1.76 6.40 2.56
CA ILE A 142 -2.44 5.10 2.59
C ILE A 142 -3.52 5.20 3.65
N ARG A 143 -4.77 5.14 3.23
CA ARG A 143 -5.90 5.06 4.16
C ARG A 143 -6.08 3.60 4.57
N ILE A 144 -6.08 3.35 5.87
CA ILE A 144 -6.39 2.07 6.47
C ILE A 144 -7.77 2.26 7.10
N ALA A 145 -8.78 1.63 6.55
CA ALA A 145 -10.12 1.63 7.15
C ALA A 145 -10.52 0.17 7.39
N PRO A 146 -10.03 -0.45 8.45
CA PRO A 146 -10.48 -1.79 8.83
C PRO A 146 -11.93 -1.71 9.29
N PRO A 147 -12.71 -2.77 9.13
CA PRO A 147 -13.96 -2.90 9.86
C PRO A 147 -13.61 -2.78 11.36
N LYS A 148 -14.23 -1.85 12.06
CA LYS A 148 -14.05 -1.74 13.51
C LYS A 148 -14.84 -2.86 14.18
N ILE A 149 -14.14 -3.91 14.60
CA ILE A 149 -14.71 -4.95 15.44
C ILE A 149 -14.27 -4.67 16.87
N GLU A 150 -15.21 -4.55 17.77
CA GLU A 150 -14.91 -4.36 19.19
C GLU A 150 -14.05 -5.51 19.72
N ASN A 151 -13.04 -5.17 20.52
CA ASN A 151 -12.11 -6.11 21.13
C ASN A 151 -11.28 -6.95 20.12
N ALA A 152 -11.15 -6.53 18.87
CA ALA A 152 -10.26 -7.19 17.93
C ALA A 152 -8.82 -6.68 18.07
N LYS A 153 -7.86 -7.59 18.10
CA LYS A 153 -6.44 -7.25 17.93
C LYS A 153 -6.20 -6.85 16.50
N ARG A 154 -5.53 -5.73 16.29
CA ARG A 154 -5.30 -5.15 14.98
C ARG A 154 -3.86 -5.25 14.55
N PHE A 155 -3.66 -5.66 13.30
CA PHE A 155 -2.33 -5.86 12.73
C PHE A 155 -2.21 -5.19 11.37
N ILE A 156 -1.07 -4.54 11.15
CA ILE A 156 -0.63 -4.12 9.83
C ILE A 156 0.56 -4.99 9.46
N VAL A 157 0.40 -5.75 8.39
CA VAL A 157 1.41 -6.69 7.92
C VAL A 157 1.94 -6.23 6.56
N PHE A 158 3.22 -5.93 6.49
CA PHE A 158 3.90 -5.61 5.24
C PHE A 158 4.47 -6.86 4.57
N ASP A 159 4.54 -6.86 3.25
CA ASP A 159 5.29 -7.90 2.51
C ASP A 159 6.78 -7.87 2.89
N GLN A 160 7.31 -6.68 3.16
CA GLN A 160 8.62 -6.43 3.76
C GLN A 160 8.50 -5.20 4.65
N PHE A 161 9.05 -5.25 5.86
CA PHE A 161 8.98 -4.11 6.78
C PHE A 161 9.62 -2.86 6.17
N PRO A 162 9.01 -1.68 6.34
CA PRO A 162 9.59 -0.44 5.87
C PRO A 162 10.94 -0.16 6.53
N THR A 163 11.91 0.33 5.75
CA THR A 163 13.24 0.68 6.28
C THR A 163 13.16 1.83 7.31
N THR A 164 12.16 2.69 7.16
CA THR A 164 11.91 3.81 8.09
C THR A 164 10.41 3.90 8.32
N ALA A 165 9.99 3.65 9.55
CA ALA A 165 8.62 3.82 10.02
C ALA A 165 8.62 4.59 11.34
N SER A 166 7.65 5.47 11.54
CA SER A 166 7.46 6.22 12.79
C SER A 166 5.98 6.37 13.13
N ASP A 167 5.68 6.56 14.40
CA ASP A 167 4.32 6.81 14.89
C ASP A 167 4.01 8.31 15.06
N THR A 168 2.87 8.62 15.64
CA THR A 168 2.36 9.98 15.90
C THR A 168 3.31 10.84 16.72
N VAL A 169 4.08 10.24 17.62
CA VAL A 169 5.09 10.94 18.45
C VAL A 169 6.49 10.89 17.87
N ASN A 170 6.62 10.57 16.57
CA ASN A 170 7.88 10.43 15.85
C ASN A 170 8.83 9.36 16.39
N ARG A 171 8.32 8.40 17.20
CA ARG A 171 9.08 7.25 17.63
C ARG A 171 9.31 6.32 16.44
N SER A 172 10.54 5.85 16.26
CA SER A 172 10.84 4.82 15.26
C SER A 172 10.15 3.50 15.61
N LEU A 173 9.47 2.92 14.62
CA LEU A 173 8.77 1.65 14.77
C LEU A 173 9.62 0.51 14.23
N HIS A 174 9.64 -0.57 14.99
CA HIS A 174 10.27 -1.84 14.65
C HIS A 174 9.20 -2.93 14.46
N ILE A 175 9.65 -4.10 14.00
CA ILE A 175 8.77 -5.26 13.83
C ILE A 175 8.22 -5.68 15.21
N GLY A 176 6.89 -5.81 15.30
CA GLY A 176 6.19 -6.16 16.53
C GLY A 176 5.77 -4.98 17.40
N ASP A 177 6.24 -3.78 17.10
CA ASP A 177 5.83 -2.59 17.84
C ASP A 177 4.35 -2.29 17.65
N THR A 178 3.75 -1.74 18.70
CA THR A 178 2.40 -1.19 18.64
C THR A 178 2.48 0.32 18.40
N VAL A 179 1.72 0.81 17.42
CA VAL A 179 1.61 2.24 17.13
C VAL A 179 0.94 2.93 18.31
N THR A 180 1.55 4.01 18.81
CA THR A 180 0.99 4.82 19.88
C THR A 180 -0.43 5.30 19.52
N GLU A 181 -1.36 5.29 20.47
CA GLU A 181 -2.76 5.73 20.34
C GLU A 181 -3.69 4.83 19.49
N SER A 182 -3.21 3.79 18.83
CA SER A 182 -4.06 3.05 17.88
C SER A 182 -4.21 1.55 18.18
N GLU A 183 -3.50 1.01 19.15
CA GLU A 183 -3.45 -0.43 19.47
C GLU A 183 -3.18 -1.34 18.26
N ILE A 184 -2.59 -0.77 17.20
CA ILE A 184 -2.25 -1.48 15.98
C ILE A 184 -0.80 -1.94 16.06
N SER A 185 -0.58 -3.25 15.99
CA SER A 185 0.78 -3.81 15.93
C SER A 185 1.24 -3.96 14.48
N VAL A 186 2.52 -3.66 14.23
CA VAL A 186 3.10 -3.59 12.89
C VAL A 186 4.11 -4.71 12.70
N PHE A 187 3.93 -5.50 11.65
CA PHE A 187 4.76 -6.67 11.37
C PHE A 187 5.20 -6.72 9.90
N ASP A 188 6.25 -7.46 9.62
CA ASP A 188 6.41 -8.06 8.30
C ASP A 188 5.70 -9.42 8.24
N LEU A 189 5.58 -9.97 7.03
CA LEU A 189 4.83 -11.21 6.82
C LEU A 189 5.43 -12.39 7.60
N LYS A 190 6.77 -12.49 7.63
CA LYS A 190 7.44 -13.62 8.28
C LYS A 190 7.21 -13.59 9.79
N SER A 191 7.52 -12.46 10.41
CA SER A 191 7.39 -12.29 11.86
C SER A 191 5.93 -12.36 12.33
N PHE A 192 4.98 -11.89 11.50
CA PHE A 192 3.56 -12.06 11.80
C PHE A 192 3.16 -13.54 11.84
N ILE A 193 3.58 -14.33 10.83
CA ILE A 193 3.29 -15.78 10.80
C ILE A 193 3.91 -16.49 12.00
N GLU A 194 5.09 -16.08 12.45
CA GLU A 194 5.73 -16.62 13.64
C GLU A 194 5.01 -16.22 14.93
N SER A 195 4.44 -15.02 15.00
CA SER A 195 3.75 -14.50 16.20
C SER A 195 2.39 -15.13 16.46
N ILE A 196 1.75 -15.75 15.46
CA ILE A 196 0.43 -16.40 15.58
C ILE A 196 0.53 -17.93 15.79
N LYS A 197 1.74 -18.48 15.85
CA LYS A 197 1.99 -19.88 16.21
C LYS A 197 1.93 -20.09 17.71
#